data_f13a5a578a0fadbadf16283790cde569
#
_entry.id   f13a5a578a0fadbadf16283790cde569
#
_cell.length_a   1.000
_cell.length_b   1.000
_cell.length_c   1.000
_cell.angle_alpha   90.00
_cell.angle_beta   90.00
_cell.angle_gamma   90.00
#
_symmetry.space_group_name_H-M   'P 1'
#
loop_
_entity.id
_entity.type
_entity.pdbx_description
1 polymer ?
#
loop_
_entity_poly.entity_id
_entity_poly.type
_entity_poly.pdbx_seq_one_letter_code
_entity_poly.pdbx_strand_id
1 'polypeptide(L)'
;MKDIKRVILKLSGEALSGDKKSGYDDELIIDIAKQVSQIIDKGINVGVVIGGGNYWRGRSNDNIDRTKADQIGMLATIMNCIYVSEIFRSQGLKTNILTPFECGSMTKLFSKDRANKYFEKGMVVFFAGGTGHPYFSTDTGIVLRAIELDADAILLAKAIDGVYDSDPKLNPAAKKYDSISITDVVDKHLGVIDMTASVMCMENKMPLMVFGLNEKDSIVNALSGKFNGTIVSVE
;
A
#
# COMPACT_ATOMS: atom_id res chain seq x y z
N MET A 1 -12.42 15.83 -7.72
CA MET A 1 -12.30 14.83 -6.65
C MET A 1 -12.80 15.46 -5.35
N LYS A 2 -13.49 14.68 -4.48
CA LYS A 2 -13.82 15.10 -3.12
C LYS A 2 -12.55 15.60 -2.41
N ASP A 3 -12.71 16.49 -1.44
CA ASP A 3 -11.63 16.95 -0.58
C ASP A 3 -11.01 15.76 0.17
N ILE A 4 -9.85 15.26 -0.30
CA ILE A 4 -9.16 14.09 0.26
C ILE A 4 -8.47 14.52 1.56
N LYS A 5 -8.82 13.89 2.68
CA LYS A 5 -8.27 14.16 4.02
C LYS A 5 -7.41 13.03 4.55
N ARG A 6 -7.63 11.81 4.07
CA ARG A 6 -6.89 10.63 4.53
C ARG A 6 -6.71 9.63 3.39
N VAL A 7 -5.49 9.15 3.24
CA VAL A 7 -5.16 8.09 2.28
C VAL A 7 -4.35 6.98 2.93
N ILE A 8 -4.49 5.76 2.40
CA ILE A 8 -3.60 4.66 2.74
C ILE A 8 -2.76 4.32 1.52
N LEU A 9 -1.44 4.51 1.66
CA LEU A 9 -0.46 4.23 0.61
C LEU A 9 0.03 2.79 0.73
N LYS A 10 -0.05 2.04 -0.37
CA LYS A 10 0.59 0.73 -0.48
C LYS A 10 1.92 0.85 -1.23
N LEU A 11 2.95 0.31 -0.61
CA LEU A 11 4.25 0.06 -1.23
C LEU A 11 4.47 -1.45 -1.34
N SER A 12 4.85 -1.95 -2.52
CA SER A 12 5.28 -3.35 -2.62
C SER A 12 6.68 -3.50 -2.03
N GLY A 13 6.93 -4.58 -1.28
CA GLY A 13 8.28 -4.85 -0.78
C GLY A 13 9.31 -4.96 -1.91
N GLU A 14 8.91 -5.53 -3.04
CA GLU A 14 9.75 -5.62 -4.25
C GLU A 14 10.14 -4.24 -4.80
N ALA A 15 9.22 -3.28 -4.81
CA ALA A 15 9.52 -1.93 -5.24
C ALA A 15 10.57 -1.26 -4.33
N LEU A 16 10.54 -1.55 -3.02
CA LEU A 16 11.52 -0.99 -2.08
C LEU A 16 12.95 -1.49 -2.26
N SER A 17 13.14 -2.59 -2.97
CA SER A 17 14.49 -3.10 -3.28
C SER A 17 15.12 -2.43 -4.51
N GLY A 18 14.37 -1.61 -5.26
CA GLY A 18 14.83 -1.01 -6.51
C GLY A 18 15.34 -2.08 -7.48
N ASP A 19 16.51 -1.87 -8.05
CA ASP A 19 17.17 -2.84 -8.95
C ASP A 19 17.84 -4.02 -8.21
N LYS A 20 17.84 -4.00 -6.87
CA LYS A 20 18.39 -5.09 -6.05
C LYS A 20 17.39 -6.27 -6.01
N LYS A 21 17.92 -7.49 -5.91
CA LYS A 21 17.07 -8.68 -5.79
C LYS A 21 16.37 -8.79 -4.42
N SER A 22 16.94 -8.15 -3.40
CA SER A 22 16.42 -8.14 -2.02
C SER A 22 16.95 -6.92 -1.27
N GLY A 23 16.41 -6.65 -0.08
CA GLY A 23 16.84 -5.52 0.76
C GLY A 23 16.11 -4.24 0.41
N TYR A 24 16.83 -3.11 0.48
CA TYR A 24 16.25 -1.77 0.36
C TYR A 24 17.08 -0.88 -0.56
N ASP A 25 16.38 -0.02 -1.27
CA ASP A 25 16.94 1.13 -1.97
C ASP A 25 16.65 2.39 -1.14
N ASP A 26 17.66 2.89 -0.45
CA ASP A 26 17.52 4.00 0.48
C ASP A 26 17.18 5.30 -0.24
N GLU A 27 17.70 5.53 -1.45
CA GLU A 27 17.43 6.73 -2.23
C GLU A 27 15.94 6.78 -2.63
N LEU A 28 15.39 5.66 -3.08
CA LEU A 28 13.97 5.53 -3.38
C LEU A 28 13.10 5.77 -2.13
N ILE A 29 13.47 5.19 -0.99
CA ILE A 29 12.70 5.36 0.25
C ILE A 29 12.76 6.81 0.75
N ILE A 30 13.91 7.48 0.62
CA ILE A 30 14.07 8.89 0.94
C ILE A 30 13.18 9.75 0.03
N ASP A 31 13.11 9.45 -1.27
CA ASP A 31 12.21 10.16 -2.20
C ASP A 31 10.75 9.97 -1.81
N ILE A 32 10.32 8.74 -1.51
CA ILE A 32 8.97 8.46 -1.00
C ILE A 32 8.69 9.26 0.27
N ALA A 33 9.63 9.32 1.23
CA ALA A 33 9.47 10.07 2.47
C ALA A 33 9.27 11.57 2.20
N LYS A 34 10.02 12.16 1.27
CA LYS A 34 9.87 13.57 0.86
C LYS A 34 8.50 13.83 0.24
N GLN A 35 8.02 12.94 -0.61
CA GLN A 35 6.69 13.05 -1.22
C GLN A 35 5.58 12.94 -0.17
N VAL A 36 5.69 12.00 0.78
CA VAL A 36 4.74 11.85 1.90
C VAL A 36 4.76 13.10 2.79
N SER A 37 5.92 13.71 3.07
CA SER A 37 6.01 14.97 3.81
C SER A 37 5.19 16.07 3.14
N GLN A 38 5.32 16.25 1.83
CA GLN A 38 4.54 17.25 1.08
C GLN A 38 3.02 17.04 1.17
N ILE A 39 2.58 15.79 1.30
CA ILE A 39 1.16 15.45 1.45
C ILE A 39 0.67 15.81 2.85
N ILE A 40 1.46 15.49 3.87
CA ILE A 40 1.16 15.82 5.27
C ILE A 40 1.11 17.34 5.48
N ASP A 41 2.03 18.08 4.85
CA ASP A 41 2.06 19.56 4.91
C ASP A 41 0.80 20.20 4.31
N LYS A 42 0.08 19.48 3.45
CA LYS A 42 -1.24 19.87 2.93
C LYS A 42 -2.40 19.48 3.86
N GLY A 43 -2.12 18.93 5.03
CA GLY A 43 -3.13 18.51 6.01
C GLY A 43 -3.75 17.13 5.73
N ILE A 44 -3.18 16.33 4.84
CA ILE A 44 -3.69 15.00 4.51
C ILE A 44 -3.02 13.95 5.41
N ASN A 45 -3.81 13.15 6.08
CA ASN A 45 -3.34 12.02 6.88
C ASN A 45 -2.87 10.86 5.98
N VAL A 46 -1.68 10.32 6.25
CA VAL A 46 -1.09 9.23 5.47
C VAL A 46 -0.86 8.00 6.34
N GLY A 47 -1.56 6.91 6.01
CA GLY A 47 -1.23 5.57 6.47
C GLY A 47 -0.38 4.85 5.42
N VAL A 48 0.53 3.97 5.84
CA VAL A 48 1.40 3.23 4.93
C VAL A 48 1.31 1.73 5.22
N VAL A 49 1.11 0.93 4.17
CA VAL A 49 1.16 -0.53 4.20
C VAL A 49 2.26 -1.00 3.26
N ILE A 50 3.12 -1.89 3.74
CA ILE A 50 4.25 -2.40 2.95
C ILE A 50 4.14 -3.93 2.82
N GLY A 51 4.28 -4.44 1.60
CA GLY A 51 4.36 -5.88 1.35
C GLY A 51 5.69 -6.49 1.79
N GLY A 52 5.74 -7.81 1.97
CA GLY A 52 6.96 -8.56 2.36
C GLY A 52 7.79 -9.11 1.21
N GLY A 53 7.43 -8.82 -0.05
CA GLY A 53 7.91 -9.52 -1.25
C GLY A 53 9.41 -9.39 -1.57
N ASN A 54 10.13 -8.43 -0.97
CA ASN A 54 11.58 -8.29 -1.08
C ASN A 54 12.37 -9.33 -0.25
N TYR A 55 11.71 -9.97 0.72
CA TYR A 55 12.32 -11.01 1.57
C TYR A 55 11.61 -12.35 1.50
N TRP A 56 10.27 -12.35 1.35
CA TRP A 56 9.50 -13.57 1.43
C TRP A 56 8.28 -13.59 0.50
N ARG A 57 8.18 -14.68 -0.29
CA ARG A 57 7.02 -14.98 -1.14
C ARG A 57 6.40 -16.30 -0.70
N GLY A 58 5.51 -16.25 0.28
CA GLY A 58 4.90 -17.44 0.89
C GLY A 58 4.12 -18.32 -0.10
N ARG A 59 3.42 -17.72 -1.06
CA ARG A 59 2.59 -18.46 -2.04
C ARG A 59 3.36 -19.35 -3.01
N SER A 60 4.65 -19.14 -3.17
CA SER A 60 5.52 -19.89 -4.10
C SER A 60 6.43 -20.88 -3.39
N ASN A 61 6.20 -21.16 -2.10
CA ASN A 61 7.03 -22.08 -1.34
C ASN A 61 6.20 -23.31 -0.91
N ASP A 62 6.30 -24.39 -1.70
CA ASP A 62 5.57 -25.64 -1.47
C ASP A 62 6.21 -26.53 -0.38
N ASN A 63 7.35 -26.11 0.20
CA ASN A 63 8.09 -26.92 1.16
C ASN A 63 7.65 -26.72 2.62
N ILE A 64 6.80 -25.76 2.91
CA ILE A 64 6.32 -25.49 4.26
C ILE A 64 4.80 -25.27 4.30
N ASP A 65 4.21 -25.53 5.44
CA ASP A 65 2.79 -25.29 5.67
C ASP A 65 2.41 -23.84 5.33
N ARG A 66 1.29 -23.69 4.62
CA ARG A 66 0.80 -22.39 4.15
C ARG A 66 0.60 -21.38 5.26
N THR A 67 0.08 -21.80 6.40
CA THR A 67 -0.12 -20.92 7.56
C THR A 67 1.22 -20.37 8.06
N LYS A 68 2.25 -21.23 8.10
CA LYS A 68 3.61 -20.83 8.49
C LYS A 68 4.25 -19.90 7.48
N ALA A 69 4.08 -20.18 6.20
CA ALA A 69 4.55 -19.30 5.12
C ALA A 69 3.95 -17.89 5.21
N ASP A 70 2.65 -17.79 5.46
CA ASP A 70 1.96 -16.51 5.62
C ASP A 70 2.39 -15.78 6.90
N GLN A 71 2.63 -16.51 8.02
CA GLN A 71 3.20 -15.92 9.24
C GLN A 71 4.59 -15.32 9.02
N ILE A 72 5.46 -15.99 8.27
CA ILE A 72 6.77 -15.45 7.87
C ILE A 72 6.58 -14.18 7.02
N GLY A 73 5.62 -14.19 6.09
CA GLY A 73 5.28 -13.00 5.30
C GLY A 73 4.82 -11.82 6.17
N MET A 74 4.02 -12.07 7.21
CA MET A 74 3.63 -11.03 8.17
C MET A 74 4.84 -10.42 8.88
N LEU A 75 5.81 -11.25 9.34
CA LEU A 75 7.05 -10.79 9.96
C LEU A 75 7.90 -9.98 8.97
N ALA A 76 7.98 -10.38 7.71
CA ALA A 76 8.67 -9.63 6.66
C ALA A 76 8.08 -8.22 6.47
N THR A 77 6.75 -8.07 6.55
CA THR A 77 6.12 -6.75 6.50
C THR A 77 6.46 -5.88 7.71
N ILE A 78 6.58 -6.48 8.90
CA ILE A 78 6.98 -5.77 10.13
C ILE A 78 8.41 -5.27 10.00
N MET A 79 9.33 -6.12 9.55
CA MET A 79 10.71 -5.74 9.30
C MET A 79 10.80 -4.57 8.30
N ASN A 80 10.06 -4.64 7.19
CA ASN A 80 9.99 -3.56 6.22
C ASN A 80 9.47 -2.26 6.82
N CYS A 81 8.41 -2.31 7.61
CA CYS A 81 7.85 -1.12 8.26
C CYS A 81 8.81 -0.50 9.27
N ILE A 82 9.56 -1.30 10.03
CA ILE A 82 10.58 -0.79 10.95
C ILE A 82 11.66 -0.03 10.18
N TYR A 83 12.19 -0.64 9.11
CA TYR A 83 13.24 -0.02 8.31
C TYR A 83 12.79 1.28 7.65
N VAL A 84 11.69 1.24 6.92
CA VAL A 84 11.15 2.40 6.18
C VAL A 84 10.72 3.52 7.14
N SER A 85 10.13 3.17 8.27
CA SER A 85 9.77 4.13 9.32
C SER A 85 10.98 4.88 9.85
N GLU A 86 12.14 4.22 10.00
CA GLU A 86 13.36 4.89 10.47
C GLU A 86 13.95 5.83 9.41
N ILE A 87 13.93 5.42 8.13
CA ILE A 87 14.30 6.33 7.03
C ILE A 87 13.36 7.56 7.01
N PHE A 88 12.05 7.37 7.20
CA PHE A 88 11.11 8.49 7.28
C PHE A 88 11.44 9.43 8.44
N ARG A 89 11.81 8.90 9.60
CA ARG A 89 12.25 9.70 10.76
C ARG A 89 13.51 10.49 10.46
N SER A 90 14.48 9.90 9.77
CA SER A 90 15.71 10.61 9.36
C SER A 90 15.41 11.80 8.42
N GLN A 91 14.27 11.77 7.73
CA GLN A 91 13.78 12.87 6.90
C GLN A 91 12.86 13.85 7.68
N GLY A 92 12.79 13.75 9.00
CA GLY A 92 12.04 14.67 9.87
C GLY A 92 10.57 14.30 10.10
N LEU A 93 10.08 13.22 9.50
CA LEU A 93 8.70 12.77 9.71
C LEU A 93 8.54 12.08 11.07
N LYS A 94 7.40 12.30 11.73
CA LYS A 94 7.01 11.53 12.91
C LYS A 94 6.27 10.27 12.47
N THR A 95 6.64 9.12 13.00
CA THR A 95 6.07 7.84 12.58
C THR A 95 5.66 6.97 13.77
N ASN A 96 4.69 6.07 13.56
CA ASN A 96 4.38 4.94 14.44
C ASN A 96 4.03 3.70 13.63
N ILE A 97 4.28 2.52 14.21
CA ILE A 97 3.98 1.22 13.58
C ILE A 97 2.92 0.51 14.40
N LEU A 98 1.83 0.11 13.75
CA LEU A 98 0.72 -0.64 14.33
C LEU A 98 0.63 -2.04 13.71
N THR A 99 0.43 -3.04 14.55
CA THR A 99 0.28 -4.45 14.16
C THR A 99 -1.02 -5.04 14.73
N PRO A 100 -1.67 -5.99 14.06
CA PRO A 100 -2.88 -6.64 14.55
C PRO A 100 -2.63 -7.60 15.72
N PHE A 101 -1.38 -7.88 16.04
CA PHE A 101 -0.92 -8.71 17.16
C PHE A 101 0.29 -8.08 17.83
N GLU A 102 0.61 -8.53 19.05
CA GLU A 102 1.72 -7.97 19.83
C GLU A 102 3.08 -8.41 19.29
N CYS A 103 3.98 -7.43 19.11
CA CYS A 103 5.39 -7.63 18.72
C CYS A 103 6.33 -7.01 19.77
N GLY A 104 6.05 -7.21 21.03
CA GLY A 104 6.84 -6.67 22.15
C GLY A 104 6.96 -5.15 22.08
N SER A 105 8.18 -4.62 22.22
CA SER A 105 8.46 -3.18 22.18
C SER A 105 8.60 -2.60 20.77
N MET A 106 8.66 -3.43 19.72
CA MET A 106 8.93 -2.99 18.35
C MET A 106 7.76 -2.24 17.71
N THR A 107 6.52 -2.62 18.05
CA THR A 107 5.30 -2.05 17.47
C THR A 107 4.26 -1.80 18.56
N LYS A 108 3.14 -1.17 18.18
CA LYS A 108 1.97 -1.04 19.05
C LYS A 108 0.80 -1.84 18.47
N LEU A 109 -0.03 -2.38 19.35
CA LEU A 109 -1.25 -3.08 18.93
C LEU A 109 -2.19 -2.10 18.23
N PHE A 110 -2.72 -2.52 17.07
CA PHE A 110 -3.67 -1.71 16.29
C PHE A 110 -4.98 -1.49 17.06
N SER A 111 -5.47 -0.27 17.00
CA SER A 111 -6.87 0.09 17.19
C SER A 111 -7.16 1.37 16.38
N LYS A 112 -8.40 1.54 15.93
CA LYS A 112 -8.87 2.74 15.22
C LYS A 112 -8.55 4.02 16.01
N ASP A 113 -8.86 4.04 17.30
CA ASP A 113 -8.62 5.18 18.17
C ASP A 113 -7.14 5.53 18.29
N ARG A 114 -6.27 4.52 18.38
CA ARG A 114 -4.83 4.74 18.43
C ARG A 114 -4.29 5.32 17.14
N ALA A 115 -4.72 4.78 16.00
CA ALA A 115 -4.35 5.29 14.69
C ALA A 115 -4.80 6.75 14.51
N ASN A 116 -6.05 7.07 14.88
CA ASN A 116 -6.58 8.43 14.81
C ASN A 116 -5.78 9.41 15.69
N LYS A 117 -5.45 9.04 16.92
CA LYS A 117 -4.59 9.87 17.79
C LYS A 117 -3.20 10.15 17.20
N TYR A 118 -2.66 9.26 16.38
CA TYR A 118 -1.40 9.50 15.67
C TYR A 118 -1.60 10.42 14.47
N PHE A 119 -2.65 10.24 13.70
CA PHE A 119 -2.99 11.13 12.58
C PHE A 119 -3.24 12.57 13.06
N GLU A 120 -3.96 12.77 14.17
CA GLU A 120 -4.17 14.08 14.79
C GLU A 120 -2.87 14.81 15.19
N LYS A 121 -1.79 14.05 15.41
CA LYS A 121 -0.44 14.56 15.69
C LYS A 121 0.42 14.76 14.43
N GLY A 122 -0.16 14.62 13.25
CA GLY A 122 0.55 14.72 11.97
C GLY A 122 1.57 13.60 11.76
N MET A 123 1.35 12.42 12.34
CA MET A 123 2.28 11.28 12.20
C MET A 123 1.90 10.42 11.01
N VAL A 124 2.89 9.87 10.33
CA VAL A 124 2.71 8.75 9.40
C VAL A 124 2.47 7.48 10.21
N VAL A 125 1.40 6.75 9.91
CA VAL A 125 1.08 5.51 10.60
C VAL A 125 1.35 4.32 9.68
N PHE A 126 2.31 3.49 10.03
CA PHE A 126 2.60 2.25 9.33
C PHE A 126 1.73 1.12 9.87
N PHE A 127 1.10 0.36 8.99
CA PHE A 127 0.32 -0.82 9.32
C PHE A 127 1.04 -2.07 8.82
N ALA A 128 1.59 -2.85 9.73
CA ALA A 128 2.37 -4.05 9.46
C ALA A 128 1.65 -5.31 9.95
N GLY A 129 2.07 -6.48 9.52
CA GLY A 129 1.48 -7.76 9.92
C GLY A 129 0.18 -8.12 9.17
N GLY A 130 -0.14 -7.39 8.09
CA GLY A 130 -1.33 -7.64 7.26
C GLY A 130 -2.63 -7.56 8.04
N THR A 131 -3.53 -8.54 7.83
CA THR A 131 -4.77 -8.70 8.61
C THR A 131 -4.55 -9.32 9.98
N GLY A 132 -3.37 -9.90 10.25
CA GLY A 132 -3.08 -10.73 11.42
C GLY A 132 -3.47 -12.20 11.24
N HIS A 133 -4.04 -12.57 10.13
CA HIS A 133 -4.50 -13.93 9.84
C HIS A 133 -3.86 -14.46 8.55
N PRO A 134 -3.46 -15.76 8.52
CA PRO A 134 -3.05 -16.45 7.30
C PRO A 134 -4.14 -16.42 6.23
N TYR A 135 -3.76 -16.76 5.00
CA TYR A 135 -4.60 -16.81 3.80
C TYR A 135 -5.03 -15.46 3.23
N PHE A 136 -4.84 -14.35 3.93
CA PHE A 136 -5.10 -13.00 3.41
C PHE A 136 -3.82 -12.35 2.88
N SER A 137 -3.95 -11.65 1.77
CA SER A 137 -2.85 -10.90 1.16
C SER A 137 -2.65 -9.53 1.82
N THR A 138 -1.55 -8.87 1.46
CA THR A 138 -1.33 -7.45 1.80
C THR A 138 -2.39 -6.54 1.16
N ASP A 139 -2.94 -6.92 -0.03
CA ASP A 139 -4.02 -6.17 -0.66
C ASP A 139 -5.30 -6.18 0.18
N THR A 140 -5.68 -7.35 0.71
CA THR A 140 -6.78 -7.44 1.67
C THR A 140 -6.48 -6.64 2.95
N GLY A 141 -5.25 -6.68 3.43
CA GLY A 141 -4.81 -5.95 4.63
C GLY A 141 -4.95 -4.44 4.48
N ILE A 142 -4.56 -3.87 3.33
CA ILE A 142 -4.67 -2.41 3.12
C ILE A 142 -6.12 -1.98 3.00
N VAL A 143 -6.96 -2.73 2.28
CA VAL A 143 -8.39 -2.41 2.15
C VAL A 143 -9.08 -2.43 3.50
N LEU A 144 -8.80 -3.45 4.33
CA LEU A 144 -9.31 -3.51 5.70
C LEU A 144 -8.91 -2.27 6.51
N ARG A 145 -7.64 -1.89 6.50
CA ARG A 145 -7.17 -0.68 7.21
C ARG A 145 -7.80 0.60 6.68
N ALA A 146 -7.96 0.72 5.36
CA ALA A 146 -8.59 1.89 4.75
C ALA A 146 -10.04 2.06 5.18
N ILE A 147 -10.81 0.97 5.20
CA ILE A 147 -12.21 0.96 5.64
C ILE A 147 -12.32 1.29 7.12
N GLU A 148 -11.56 0.60 7.98
CA GLU A 148 -11.58 0.84 9.45
C GLU A 148 -11.23 2.27 9.84
N LEU A 149 -10.40 2.93 9.04
CA LEU A 149 -9.89 4.27 9.30
C LEU A 149 -10.62 5.37 8.54
N ASP A 150 -11.72 5.04 7.86
CA ASP A 150 -12.50 5.99 7.05
C ASP A 150 -11.62 6.76 6.06
N ALA A 151 -10.73 6.05 5.36
CA ALA A 151 -9.87 6.66 4.34
C ALA A 151 -10.70 7.05 3.10
N ASP A 152 -10.28 8.14 2.45
CA ASP A 152 -10.96 8.64 1.24
C ASP A 152 -10.54 7.88 -0.02
N ALA A 153 -9.32 7.32 -0.03
CA ALA A 153 -8.80 6.52 -1.13
C ALA A 153 -7.60 5.64 -0.69
N ILE A 154 -7.37 4.58 -1.46
CA ILE A 154 -6.15 3.78 -1.40
C ILE A 154 -5.25 4.16 -2.57
N LEU A 155 -3.98 4.47 -2.28
CA LEU A 155 -2.93 4.75 -3.24
C LEU A 155 -2.11 3.48 -3.46
N LEU A 156 -2.20 2.87 -4.65
CA LEU A 156 -1.46 1.67 -5.02
C LEU A 156 -0.25 2.03 -5.90
N ALA A 157 0.89 2.25 -5.26
CA ALA A 157 2.15 2.47 -5.96
C ALA A 157 2.73 1.12 -6.42
N LYS A 158 2.78 0.90 -7.72
CA LYS A 158 3.21 -0.36 -8.36
C LYS A 158 4.42 -0.14 -9.28
N ALA A 159 4.97 -1.25 -9.80
CA ALA A 159 5.99 -1.21 -10.85
C ALA A 159 5.41 -0.85 -12.22
N ILE A 160 4.08 -1.02 -12.40
CA ILE A 160 3.32 -0.65 -13.59
C ILE A 160 2.53 0.62 -13.31
N ASP A 161 2.41 1.49 -14.30
CA ASP A 161 1.86 2.84 -14.18
C ASP A 161 0.33 2.94 -14.22
N GLY A 162 -0.39 1.82 -14.20
CA GLY A 162 -1.85 1.82 -14.19
C GLY A 162 -2.45 0.44 -14.41
N VAL A 163 -3.74 0.40 -14.73
CA VAL A 163 -4.50 -0.79 -15.10
C VAL A 163 -4.62 -0.85 -16.61
N TYR A 164 -4.33 -2.00 -17.19
CA TYR A 164 -4.38 -2.26 -18.63
C TYR A 164 -5.41 -3.34 -18.96
N ASP A 165 -5.89 -3.33 -20.19
CA ASP A 165 -6.81 -4.36 -20.73
C ASP A 165 -6.14 -5.74 -20.90
N SER A 166 -4.81 -5.77 -20.94
CA SER A 166 -3.98 -6.98 -21.01
C SER A 166 -2.59 -6.66 -20.44
N ASP A 167 -1.77 -7.68 -20.19
CA ASP A 167 -0.41 -7.47 -19.67
C ASP A 167 0.47 -6.74 -20.72
N PRO A 168 0.90 -5.48 -20.48
CA PRO A 168 1.70 -4.72 -21.43
C PRO A 168 3.11 -5.31 -21.66
N LYS A 169 3.59 -6.19 -20.79
CA LYS A 169 4.85 -6.92 -21.00
C LYS A 169 4.71 -8.02 -22.05
N LEU A 170 3.52 -8.58 -22.17
CA LEU A 170 3.20 -9.66 -23.14
C LEU A 170 2.55 -9.10 -24.40
N ASN A 171 1.77 -8.04 -24.29
CA ASN A 171 1.07 -7.38 -25.37
C ASN A 171 1.45 -5.89 -25.46
N PRO A 172 2.37 -5.51 -26.37
CA PRO A 172 2.75 -4.11 -26.56
C PRO A 172 1.60 -3.18 -27.03
N ALA A 173 0.47 -3.76 -27.50
CA ALA A 173 -0.72 -3.01 -27.89
C ALA A 173 -1.73 -2.83 -26.73
N ALA A 174 -1.40 -3.30 -25.53
CA ALA A 174 -2.24 -3.15 -24.35
C ALA A 174 -2.58 -1.67 -24.08
N LYS A 175 -3.84 -1.41 -23.78
CA LYS A 175 -4.35 -0.06 -23.53
C LYS A 175 -4.55 0.17 -22.04
N LYS A 176 -3.96 1.24 -21.53
CA LYS A 176 -4.17 1.71 -20.16
C LYS A 176 -5.54 2.36 -20.03
N TYR A 177 -6.22 2.08 -18.92
CA TYR A 177 -7.45 2.76 -18.52
C TYR A 177 -7.10 4.02 -17.72
N ASP A 178 -7.69 5.17 -18.08
CA ASP A 178 -7.64 6.36 -17.22
C ASP A 178 -8.55 6.18 -16.00
N SER A 179 -9.70 5.54 -16.22
CA SER A 179 -10.65 5.16 -15.17
C SER A 179 -11.34 3.85 -15.54
N ILE A 180 -11.64 3.02 -14.53
CA ILE A 180 -12.37 1.76 -14.68
C ILE A 180 -13.17 1.49 -13.40
N SER A 181 -14.34 0.84 -13.49
CA SER A 181 -15.08 0.43 -12.31
C SER A 181 -14.44 -0.78 -11.63
N ILE A 182 -14.60 -0.90 -10.32
CA ILE A 182 -14.15 -2.10 -9.60
C ILE A 182 -14.87 -3.36 -10.07
N THR A 183 -16.12 -3.23 -10.51
CA THR A 183 -16.91 -4.32 -11.10
C THR A 183 -16.27 -4.80 -12.39
N ASP A 184 -15.90 -3.89 -13.30
CA ASP A 184 -15.17 -4.22 -14.52
C ASP A 184 -13.82 -4.88 -14.25
N VAL A 185 -13.10 -4.43 -13.20
CA VAL A 185 -11.83 -5.05 -12.77
C VAL A 185 -12.04 -6.51 -12.40
N VAL A 186 -13.10 -6.80 -11.67
CA VAL A 186 -13.48 -8.16 -11.25
C VAL A 186 -13.93 -8.99 -12.45
N ASP A 187 -14.86 -8.49 -13.25
CA ASP A 187 -15.45 -9.22 -14.38
C ASP A 187 -14.43 -9.55 -15.48
N LYS A 188 -13.52 -8.63 -15.73
CA LYS A 188 -12.44 -8.79 -16.72
C LYS A 188 -11.20 -9.50 -16.16
N HIS A 189 -11.23 -9.92 -14.88
CA HIS A 189 -10.12 -10.57 -14.19
C HIS A 189 -8.80 -9.78 -14.27
N LEU A 190 -8.86 -8.45 -14.19
CA LEU A 190 -7.68 -7.60 -14.21
C LEU A 190 -6.96 -7.67 -12.87
N GLY A 191 -5.67 -8.00 -12.89
CA GLY A 191 -4.86 -8.29 -11.70
C GLY A 191 -4.44 -7.04 -10.91
N VAL A 192 -5.37 -6.14 -10.58
CA VAL A 192 -5.09 -4.92 -9.81
C VAL A 192 -4.81 -5.24 -8.35
N ILE A 193 -5.75 -5.91 -7.70
CA ILE A 193 -5.70 -6.44 -6.34
C ILE A 193 -6.35 -7.83 -6.33
N ASP A 194 -6.22 -8.59 -5.25
CA ASP A 194 -6.88 -9.90 -5.16
C ASP A 194 -8.42 -9.78 -5.05
N MET A 195 -9.09 -10.89 -5.31
CA MET A 195 -10.56 -10.95 -5.35
C MET A 195 -11.20 -10.52 -4.01
N THR A 196 -10.65 -10.97 -2.88
CA THR A 196 -11.16 -10.60 -1.54
C THR A 196 -11.08 -9.09 -1.33
N ALA A 197 -9.94 -8.49 -1.66
CA ALA A 197 -9.75 -7.05 -1.59
C ALA A 197 -10.71 -6.30 -2.54
N SER A 198 -10.92 -6.80 -3.76
CA SER A 198 -11.83 -6.21 -4.73
C SER A 198 -13.28 -6.17 -4.24
N VAL A 199 -13.77 -7.29 -3.69
CA VAL A 199 -15.12 -7.37 -3.11
C VAL A 199 -15.26 -6.42 -1.93
N MET A 200 -14.27 -6.35 -1.04
CA MET A 200 -14.28 -5.40 0.08
C MET A 200 -14.33 -3.93 -0.39
N CYS A 201 -13.58 -3.57 -1.43
CA CYS A 201 -13.62 -2.23 -2.02
C CYS A 201 -15.00 -1.91 -2.59
N MET A 202 -15.60 -2.86 -3.31
CA MET A 202 -16.93 -2.71 -3.92
C MET A 202 -18.02 -2.50 -2.85
N GLU A 203 -18.07 -3.37 -1.83
CA GLU A 203 -19.08 -3.31 -0.76
C GLU A 203 -18.97 -2.04 0.09
N ASN A 204 -17.75 -1.55 0.33
CA ASN A 204 -17.48 -0.40 1.19
C ASN A 204 -17.22 0.90 0.41
N LYS A 205 -17.40 0.89 -0.90
CA LYS A 205 -17.20 2.04 -1.79
C LYS A 205 -15.84 2.70 -1.61
N MET A 206 -14.77 1.88 -1.53
CA MET A 206 -13.40 2.33 -1.34
C MET A 206 -12.68 2.48 -2.70
N PRO A 207 -12.43 3.69 -3.18
CA PRO A 207 -11.78 3.90 -4.47
C PRO A 207 -10.27 3.63 -4.38
N LEU A 208 -9.69 3.21 -5.52
CA LEU A 208 -8.26 2.95 -5.64
C LEU A 208 -7.66 3.89 -6.70
N MET A 209 -6.44 4.32 -6.46
CA MET A 209 -5.62 5.06 -7.42
C MET A 209 -4.35 4.23 -7.70
N VAL A 210 -4.22 3.71 -8.91
CA VAL A 210 -3.11 2.83 -9.33
C VAL A 210 -2.14 3.63 -10.19
N PHE A 211 -0.85 3.65 -9.82
CA PHE A 211 0.18 4.42 -10.53
C PHE A 211 1.57 3.81 -10.38
N GLY A 212 2.49 4.24 -11.25
CA GLY A 212 3.88 3.82 -11.22
C GLY A 212 4.66 4.52 -10.11
N LEU A 213 5.35 3.74 -9.25
CA LEU A 213 6.16 4.29 -8.18
C LEU A 213 7.41 5.02 -8.70
N ASN A 214 7.98 4.55 -9.82
CA ASN A 214 9.23 5.07 -10.37
C ASN A 214 9.06 6.39 -11.14
N GLU A 215 7.84 6.89 -11.31
CA GLU A 215 7.61 8.19 -11.91
C GLU A 215 7.89 9.30 -10.90
N LYS A 216 8.50 10.39 -11.39
CA LYS A 216 8.82 11.55 -10.56
C LYS A 216 7.57 12.12 -9.89
N ASP A 217 7.66 12.34 -8.58
CA ASP A 217 6.59 12.91 -7.75
C ASP A 217 5.25 12.14 -7.86
N SER A 218 5.29 10.84 -8.17
CA SER A 218 4.13 10.01 -8.48
C SER A 218 3.06 10.02 -7.37
N ILE A 219 3.48 9.98 -6.10
CA ILE A 219 2.59 9.96 -4.93
C ILE A 219 1.92 11.33 -4.75
N VAL A 220 2.68 12.42 -4.90
CA VAL A 220 2.15 13.79 -4.82
C VAL A 220 1.21 14.08 -5.99
N ASN A 221 1.60 13.65 -7.20
CA ASN A 221 0.81 13.82 -8.41
C ASN A 221 -0.51 13.07 -8.36
N ALA A 222 -0.55 11.91 -7.73
CA ALA A 222 -1.79 11.16 -7.49
C ALA A 222 -2.86 12.01 -6.79
N LEU A 223 -2.46 12.94 -5.91
CA LEU A 223 -3.37 13.78 -5.12
C LEU A 223 -3.49 15.23 -5.65
N SER A 224 -2.75 15.61 -6.68
CA SER A 224 -2.67 17.01 -7.18
C SER A 224 -3.38 17.26 -8.52
N GLY A 225 -4.09 16.27 -9.05
CA GLY A 225 -4.77 16.37 -10.36
C GLY A 225 -3.84 16.21 -11.57
N LYS A 226 -2.54 15.99 -11.37
CA LYS A 226 -1.55 15.64 -12.41
C LYS A 226 -1.33 14.13 -12.49
N PHE A 227 -2.36 13.39 -12.22
CA PHE A 227 -2.32 11.95 -12.08
C PHE A 227 -2.08 11.25 -13.42
N ASN A 228 -0.98 10.49 -13.49
CA ASN A 228 -0.70 9.54 -14.57
C ASN A 228 -0.87 8.13 -14.03
N GLY A 229 -2.09 7.59 -14.14
CA GLY A 229 -2.43 6.28 -13.60
C GLY A 229 -3.86 5.92 -13.90
N THR A 230 -4.41 4.95 -13.18
CA THR A 230 -5.80 4.54 -13.32
C THR A 230 -6.58 4.79 -12.03
N ILE A 231 -7.72 5.46 -12.13
CA ILE A 231 -8.70 5.56 -11.05
C ILE A 231 -9.62 4.35 -11.13
N VAL A 232 -9.63 3.52 -10.08
CA VAL A 232 -10.60 2.43 -9.96
C VAL A 232 -11.77 2.95 -9.12
N SER A 233 -12.88 3.23 -9.78
CA SER A 233 -14.10 3.76 -9.16
C SER A 233 -14.96 2.65 -8.55
N VAL A 234 -15.85 3.03 -7.65
CA VAL A 234 -16.73 2.13 -6.87
C VAL A 234 -18.20 2.54 -7.04
N GLU A 235 -18.57 2.82 -8.28
CA GLU A 235 -19.95 3.12 -8.63
C GLU A 235 -20.83 1.88 -8.70
#